data_df308eab775ab0d08899d88eea4e7bb0
#
_entry.id   df308eab775ab0d08899d88eea4e7bb0
#
_cell.length_a   1.000
_cell.length_b   1.000
_cell.length_c   1.000
_cell.angle_alpha   90.00
_cell.angle_beta   90.00
_cell.angle_gamma   90.00
#
_symmetry.space_group_name_H-M   'P 1'
#
loop_
_entity.id
_entity.type
_entity.pdbx_description
1 polymer ?
#
loop_
_entity_poly.entity_id
_entity_poly.type
_entity_poly.pdbx_seq_one_letter_code
_entity_poly.pdbx_strand_id
1 'polypeptide(L)'
;MKRIQALVMALLMMAGVFSLSACSGPKAAPNFDVPEGGYDGSEVTITFYHTMGSNLSDVLNLYIEEFNKLYPNIHVQHEQVGSYDDVREQISTEITVSAQPNIAYCYPDHVALYNLAGVVATLDNLIESDITVTRADGSTEVLGLTDEQKADFIEAYYNEGKQFGDGLMYTMPFSKSTEVLYYNKTFFDEHKLQLPTTWDELEALCAQIKAIDPESIPLGYDSEGNWFITMCEQYGSDYTSATGDHYLFDNETNRSFVKKFREWYQKGYLTTQTLYGSYTSGLFTAESGTRSYMSIGSSAGATHQRPAATADGTY
;
A
#
# COMPACT_ATOMS: atom_id res chain seq x y z
N MET A 1 -62.59 12.14 3.24
CA MET A 1 -61.23 12.44 3.73
C MET A 1 -60.55 11.20 4.32
N LYS A 2 -61.06 10.47 5.31
CA LYS A 2 -60.40 9.29 5.92
C LYS A 2 -60.09 8.15 4.94
N ARG A 3 -60.93 7.89 3.91
CA ARG A 3 -60.66 6.84 2.89
C ARG A 3 -59.56 7.21 1.89
N ILE A 4 -59.38 8.49 1.59
CA ILE A 4 -58.30 8.98 0.71
C ILE A 4 -56.94 8.93 1.44
N GLN A 5 -56.94 9.27 2.74
CA GLN A 5 -55.72 9.16 3.55
C GLN A 5 -55.28 7.71 3.74
N ALA A 6 -56.20 6.76 3.87
CA ALA A 6 -55.88 5.34 3.93
C ALA A 6 -55.32 4.81 2.59
N LEU A 7 -55.82 5.31 1.45
CA LEU A 7 -55.35 4.89 0.13
C LEU A 7 -53.94 5.46 -0.15
N VAL A 8 -53.65 6.70 0.24
CA VAL A 8 -52.33 7.33 0.11
C VAL A 8 -51.29 6.64 1.01
N MET A 9 -51.70 6.25 2.24
CA MET A 9 -50.78 5.52 3.14
C MET A 9 -50.54 4.09 2.66
N ALA A 10 -51.49 3.41 2.04
CA ALA A 10 -51.31 2.10 1.42
C ALA A 10 -50.42 2.17 0.17
N LEU A 11 -50.51 3.23 -0.65
CA LEU A 11 -49.62 3.46 -1.79
C LEU A 11 -48.20 3.79 -1.35
N LEU A 12 -48.00 4.55 -0.27
CA LEU A 12 -46.69 4.84 0.31
C LEU A 12 -46.02 3.59 0.92
N MET A 13 -46.82 2.69 1.55
CA MET A 13 -46.30 1.41 2.03
C MET A 13 -45.97 0.44 0.88
N MET A 14 -46.70 0.42 -0.22
CA MET A 14 -46.37 -0.38 -1.40
C MET A 14 -45.15 0.17 -2.12
N ALA A 15 -44.95 1.47 -2.20
CA ALA A 15 -43.71 2.06 -2.76
C ALA A 15 -42.48 1.74 -1.89
N GLY A 16 -42.65 1.64 -0.55
CA GLY A 16 -41.57 1.26 0.36
C GLY A 16 -41.16 -0.22 0.28
N VAL A 17 -42.05 -1.12 -0.17
CA VAL A 17 -41.76 -2.55 -0.31
C VAL A 17 -40.97 -2.87 -1.59
N PHE A 18 -41.05 -2.03 -2.63
CA PHE A 18 -40.29 -2.19 -3.87
C PHE A 18 -38.82 -1.70 -3.76
N SER A 19 -38.45 -0.97 -2.71
CA SER A 19 -37.12 -0.49 -2.47
C SER A 19 -36.21 -1.47 -1.69
N LEU A 20 -36.75 -2.63 -1.26
CA LEU A 20 -36.00 -3.63 -0.48
C LEU A 20 -35.46 -4.81 -1.31
N SER A 21 -35.51 -4.73 -2.64
CA SER A 21 -34.93 -5.78 -3.52
C SER A 21 -33.57 -5.43 -4.10
N ALA A 22 -32.80 -4.60 -3.44
CA ALA A 22 -31.41 -4.29 -3.87
C ALA A 22 -30.38 -4.97 -2.97
N CYS A 23 -30.58 -6.26 -2.64
CA CYS A 23 -29.44 -7.14 -2.42
C CYS A 23 -29.01 -7.68 -3.80
N SER A 24 -28.47 -6.82 -4.64
CA SER A 24 -27.64 -7.28 -5.74
C SER A 24 -26.42 -7.95 -5.11
N GLY A 25 -26.17 -9.21 -5.45
CA GLY A 25 -24.90 -9.86 -5.12
C GLY A 25 -23.72 -9.01 -5.54
N PRO A 26 -22.48 -9.41 -5.22
CA PRO A 26 -21.29 -8.64 -5.59
C PRO A 26 -21.37 -8.28 -7.08
N LYS A 27 -21.26 -6.99 -7.39
CA LYS A 27 -21.20 -6.55 -8.79
C LYS A 27 -19.94 -7.12 -9.40
N ALA A 28 -20.02 -7.63 -10.62
CA ALA A 28 -18.82 -8.01 -11.37
C ALA A 28 -17.94 -6.76 -11.55
N ALA A 29 -16.63 -6.96 -11.41
CA ALA A 29 -15.66 -5.91 -11.67
C ALA A 29 -15.79 -5.42 -13.14
N PRO A 30 -15.68 -4.11 -13.39
CA PRO A 30 -15.62 -3.59 -14.74
C PRO A 30 -14.45 -4.22 -15.50
N ASN A 31 -14.69 -4.63 -16.73
CA ASN A 31 -13.67 -5.15 -17.62
C ASN A 31 -13.72 -4.38 -18.92
N PHE A 32 -12.59 -3.90 -19.40
CA PHE A 32 -12.47 -3.05 -20.58
C PHE A 32 -11.51 -3.69 -21.58
N ASP A 33 -11.86 -3.58 -22.85
CA ASP A 33 -10.96 -3.93 -23.95
C ASP A 33 -10.33 -2.65 -24.52
N VAL A 34 -9.10 -2.74 -25.00
CA VAL A 34 -8.50 -1.68 -25.78
C VAL A 34 -9.26 -1.57 -27.11
N PRO A 35 -9.75 -0.39 -27.51
CA PRO A 35 -10.42 -0.23 -28.81
C PRO A 35 -9.49 -0.57 -29.97
N GLU A 36 -10.01 -1.20 -31.05
CA GLU A 36 -9.21 -1.59 -32.23
C GLU A 36 -8.39 -0.44 -32.83
N GLY A 37 -8.94 0.77 -32.82
CA GLY A 37 -8.25 1.99 -33.27
C GLY A 37 -7.38 2.65 -32.19
N GLY A 38 -7.31 2.07 -31.00
CA GLY A 38 -6.68 2.72 -29.85
C GLY A 38 -7.43 3.97 -29.39
N TYR A 39 -6.67 4.95 -28.90
CA TYR A 39 -7.23 6.22 -28.48
C TYR A 39 -7.65 7.06 -29.70
N ASP A 40 -8.86 7.62 -29.67
CA ASP A 40 -9.49 8.30 -30.82
C ASP A 40 -9.08 9.78 -30.96
N GLY A 41 -8.22 10.27 -30.08
CA GLY A 41 -7.74 11.67 -30.08
C GLY A 41 -8.68 12.69 -29.43
N SER A 42 -9.77 12.25 -28.79
CA SER A 42 -10.69 13.15 -28.07
C SER A 42 -10.03 13.76 -26.83
N GLU A 43 -10.51 14.93 -26.40
CA GLU A 43 -10.08 15.54 -25.16
C GLU A 43 -10.56 14.70 -23.96
N VAL A 44 -9.63 14.24 -23.14
CA VAL A 44 -9.90 13.41 -21.95
C VAL A 44 -9.13 13.92 -20.75
N THR A 45 -9.78 13.99 -19.61
CA THR A 45 -9.13 14.23 -18.32
C THR A 45 -9.13 12.97 -17.48
N ILE A 46 -7.96 12.60 -16.98
CA ILE A 46 -7.74 11.47 -16.07
C ILE A 46 -7.36 12.02 -14.70
N THR A 47 -8.08 11.62 -13.67
CA THR A 47 -7.75 11.95 -12.26
C THR A 47 -6.90 10.87 -11.64
N PHE A 48 -5.85 11.27 -10.92
CA PHE A 48 -4.91 10.37 -10.27
C PHE A 48 -4.64 10.79 -8.82
N TYR A 49 -5.06 9.97 -7.85
CA TYR A 49 -4.79 10.19 -6.42
C TYR A 49 -3.55 9.45 -5.95
N HIS A 50 -2.68 10.16 -5.19
CA HIS A 50 -1.43 9.60 -4.69
C HIS A 50 -1.01 10.22 -3.35
N THR A 51 0.02 9.63 -2.72
CA THR A 51 0.61 10.09 -1.45
C THR A 51 1.97 10.76 -1.61
N MET A 52 2.39 11.04 -2.84
CA MET A 52 3.74 11.53 -3.14
C MET A 52 3.94 12.96 -2.65
N GLY A 53 4.92 13.16 -1.77
CA GLY A 53 5.37 14.49 -1.36
C GLY A 53 6.04 15.27 -2.50
N SER A 54 6.40 16.53 -2.25
CA SER A 54 6.86 17.47 -3.27
C SER A 54 7.96 16.92 -4.20
N ASN A 55 8.99 16.30 -3.64
CA ASN A 55 10.11 15.76 -4.45
C ASN A 55 9.68 14.64 -5.42
N LEU A 56 8.73 13.79 -5.01
CA LEU A 56 8.21 12.72 -5.86
C LEU A 56 7.15 13.25 -6.83
N SER A 57 6.37 14.25 -6.43
CA SER A 57 5.44 14.94 -7.32
C SER A 57 6.15 15.63 -8.48
N ASP A 58 7.34 16.19 -8.25
CA ASP A 58 8.16 16.76 -9.33
C ASP A 58 8.57 15.72 -10.36
N VAL A 59 8.93 14.50 -9.92
CA VAL A 59 9.24 13.38 -10.82
C VAL A 59 7.97 12.92 -11.57
N LEU A 60 6.83 12.85 -10.89
CA LEU A 60 5.56 12.52 -11.53
C LEU A 60 5.17 13.54 -12.59
N ASN A 61 5.39 14.82 -12.33
CA ASN A 61 5.17 15.89 -13.32
C ASN A 61 6.02 15.68 -14.59
N LEU A 62 7.29 15.30 -14.45
CA LEU A 62 8.14 14.99 -15.59
C LEU A 62 7.60 13.81 -16.41
N TYR A 63 7.10 12.77 -15.77
CA TYR A 63 6.47 11.64 -16.47
C TYR A 63 5.20 12.07 -17.21
N ILE A 64 4.37 12.91 -16.60
CA ILE A 64 3.17 13.44 -17.22
C ILE A 64 3.53 14.34 -18.43
N GLU A 65 4.56 15.17 -18.32
CA GLU A 65 5.06 16.00 -19.42
C GLU A 65 5.55 15.13 -20.60
N GLU A 66 6.30 14.05 -20.35
CA GLU A 66 6.74 13.12 -21.40
C GLU A 66 5.53 12.37 -22.02
N PHE A 67 4.57 11.94 -21.20
CA PHE A 67 3.33 11.31 -21.66
C PHE A 67 2.53 12.27 -22.56
N ASN A 68 2.39 13.52 -22.17
CA ASN A 68 1.64 14.52 -22.95
C ASN A 68 2.28 14.86 -24.31
N LYS A 69 3.58 14.62 -24.50
CA LYS A 69 4.21 14.73 -25.83
C LYS A 69 3.70 13.66 -26.78
N LEU A 70 3.34 12.50 -26.25
CA LEU A 70 2.82 11.36 -27.03
C LEU A 70 1.29 11.41 -27.17
N TYR A 71 0.61 11.87 -26.12
CA TYR A 71 -0.85 11.93 -26.02
C TYR A 71 -1.31 13.32 -25.55
N PRO A 72 -1.22 14.35 -26.44
CA PRO A 72 -1.43 15.76 -26.03
C PRO A 72 -2.86 16.09 -25.58
N ASN A 73 -3.84 15.29 -25.96
CA ASN A 73 -5.23 15.52 -25.60
C ASN A 73 -5.68 14.70 -24.35
N ILE A 74 -4.76 13.99 -23.72
CA ILE A 74 -5.03 13.30 -22.45
C ILE A 74 -4.42 14.11 -21.31
N HIS A 75 -5.28 14.75 -20.51
CA HIS A 75 -4.87 15.61 -19.40
C HIS A 75 -4.88 14.82 -18.10
N VAL A 76 -3.71 14.58 -17.52
CA VAL A 76 -3.59 13.92 -16.23
C VAL A 76 -3.62 14.94 -15.11
N GLN A 77 -4.71 14.96 -14.33
CA GLN A 77 -4.84 15.75 -13.11
C GLN A 77 -4.53 14.89 -11.91
N HIS A 78 -3.34 15.06 -11.33
CA HIS A 78 -2.96 14.33 -10.14
C HIS A 78 -3.16 15.17 -8.88
N GLU A 79 -3.49 14.50 -7.77
CA GLU A 79 -3.73 15.12 -6.47
C GLU A 79 -3.01 14.33 -5.38
N GLN A 80 -2.25 15.04 -4.54
CA GLN A 80 -1.69 14.48 -3.32
C GLN A 80 -2.77 14.45 -2.23
N VAL A 81 -3.19 13.25 -1.86
CA VAL A 81 -4.19 13.01 -0.81
C VAL A 81 -3.49 12.43 0.41
N GLY A 82 -2.97 13.26 1.29
CA GLY A 82 -2.40 12.90 2.58
C GLY A 82 -1.60 11.58 2.65
N SER A 83 -1.97 10.71 3.57
CA SER A 83 -1.43 9.35 3.74
C SER A 83 -2.19 8.33 2.89
N TYR A 84 -1.73 7.07 2.89
CA TYR A 84 -2.45 5.96 2.24
C TYR A 84 -3.84 5.74 2.85
N ASP A 85 -4.00 5.95 4.15
CA ASP A 85 -5.30 5.86 4.82
C ASP A 85 -6.24 6.98 4.38
N ASP A 86 -5.73 8.21 4.20
CA ASP A 86 -6.51 9.32 3.69
C ASP A 86 -7.01 9.04 2.26
N VAL A 87 -6.15 8.50 1.37
CA VAL A 87 -6.55 8.07 0.02
C VAL A 87 -7.64 7.02 0.10
N ARG A 88 -7.48 6.01 0.97
CA ARG A 88 -8.49 4.94 1.15
C ARG A 88 -9.82 5.49 1.60
N GLU A 89 -9.84 6.37 2.59
CA GLU A 89 -11.06 6.94 3.15
C GLU A 89 -11.77 7.87 2.15
N GLN A 90 -11.00 8.68 1.44
CA GLN A 90 -11.55 9.56 0.42
C GLN A 90 -12.19 8.75 -0.72
N ILE A 91 -11.47 7.79 -1.30
CA ILE A 91 -12.01 6.94 -2.37
C ILE A 91 -13.24 6.16 -1.89
N SER A 92 -13.21 5.59 -0.68
CA SER A 92 -14.36 4.87 -0.13
C SER A 92 -15.60 5.76 0.00
N THR A 93 -15.43 7.04 0.30
CA THR A 93 -16.51 8.01 0.36
C THR A 93 -17.02 8.35 -1.04
N GLU A 94 -16.11 8.64 -1.98
CA GLU A 94 -16.43 9.05 -3.35
C GLU A 94 -17.09 7.94 -4.17
N ILE A 95 -16.76 6.67 -3.92
CA ILE A 95 -17.44 5.51 -4.52
C ILE A 95 -18.96 5.56 -4.26
N THR A 96 -19.39 6.05 -3.12
CA THR A 96 -20.82 6.10 -2.77
C THR A 96 -21.63 7.04 -3.68
N VAL A 97 -20.96 8.00 -4.31
CA VAL A 97 -21.55 8.99 -5.23
C VAL A 97 -20.98 8.91 -6.66
N SER A 98 -20.22 7.85 -6.97
CA SER A 98 -19.58 7.62 -8.27
C SER A 98 -18.65 8.77 -8.70
N ALA A 99 -17.89 9.31 -7.76
CA ALA A 99 -16.96 10.41 -7.97
C ALA A 99 -15.48 9.99 -7.73
N GLN A 100 -15.20 8.69 -7.58
CA GLN A 100 -13.85 8.17 -7.39
C GLN A 100 -12.92 8.51 -8.56
N PRO A 101 -11.60 8.60 -8.34
CA PRO A 101 -10.63 8.91 -9.39
C PRO A 101 -10.54 7.79 -10.43
N ASN A 102 -9.95 8.09 -11.60
CA ASN A 102 -9.68 7.10 -12.62
C ASN A 102 -8.53 6.17 -12.22
N ILE A 103 -7.50 6.71 -11.55
CA ILE A 103 -6.33 5.97 -11.10
C ILE A 103 -6.04 6.38 -9.65
N ALA A 104 -5.63 5.43 -8.84
CA ALA A 104 -5.19 5.69 -7.47
C ALA A 104 -3.96 4.87 -7.12
N TYR A 105 -3.06 5.50 -6.37
CA TYR A 105 -1.94 4.84 -5.71
C TYR A 105 -2.44 4.24 -4.40
N CYS A 106 -2.31 2.93 -4.24
CA CYS A 106 -2.90 2.22 -3.11
C CYS A 106 -2.11 0.96 -2.76
N TYR A 107 -2.42 0.39 -1.61
CA TYR A 107 -2.04 -0.98 -1.28
C TYR A 107 -3.10 -1.97 -1.81
N PRO A 108 -2.72 -3.22 -2.11
CA PRO A 108 -3.66 -4.24 -2.61
C PRO A 108 -4.86 -4.50 -1.68
N ASP A 109 -4.68 -4.44 -0.36
CA ASP A 109 -5.77 -4.61 0.61
C ASP A 109 -6.82 -3.49 0.52
N HIS A 110 -6.40 -2.25 0.17
CA HIS A 110 -7.34 -1.16 -0.12
C HIS A 110 -8.21 -1.47 -1.35
N VAL A 111 -7.61 -2.07 -2.38
CA VAL A 111 -8.33 -2.48 -3.60
C VAL A 111 -9.39 -3.54 -3.28
N ALA A 112 -9.10 -4.48 -2.39
CA ALA A 112 -10.08 -5.46 -1.94
C ALA A 112 -11.34 -4.77 -1.37
N LEU A 113 -11.16 -3.69 -0.59
CA LEU A 113 -12.26 -2.89 -0.07
C LEU A 113 -13.06 -2.20 -1.20
N TYR A 114 -12.36 -1.55 -2.15
CA TYR A 114 -13.03 -0.88 -3.28
C TYR A 114 -13.77 -1.87 -4.18
N ASN A 115 -13.23 -3.08 -4.34
CA ASN A 115 -13.83 -4.12 -5.18
C ASN A 115 -15.14 -4.66 -4.60
N LEU A 116 -15.40 -4.51 -3.31
CA LEU A 116 -16.74 -4.81 -2.74
C LEU A 116 -17.84 -3.98 -3.38
N ALA A 117 -17.53 -2.79 -3.86
CA ALA A 117 -18.48 -1.93 -4.59
C ALA A 117 -18.56 -2.26 -6.09
N GLY A 118 -17.70 -3.14 -6.62
CA GLY A 118 -17.62 -3.51 -8.02
C GLY A 118 -17.25 -2.33 -8.92
N VAL A 119 -16.29 -1.49 -8.48
CA VAL A 119 -15.85 -0.29 -9.22
C VAL A 119 -14.38 -0.35 -9.65
N VAL A 120 -13.66 -1.38 -9.25
CA VAL A 120 -12.26 -1.58 -9.65
C VAL A 120 -12.23 -2.32 -10.97
N ALA A 121 -11.61 -1.74 -11.98
CA ALA A 121 -11.44 -2.39 -13.28
C ALA A 121 -10.42 -3.52 -13.22
N THR A 122 -10.69 -4.62 -13.92
CA THR A 122 -9.66 -5.63 -14.19
C THR A 122 -8.74 -5.15 -15.29
N LEU A 123 -7.47 -5.54 -15.20
CA LEU A 123 -6.42 -5.07 -16.11
C LEU A 123 -6.02 -6.11 -17.15
N ASP A 124 -6.54 -7.34 -17.05
CA ASP A 124 -6.10 -8.47 -17.88
C ASP A 124 -6.20 -8.17 -19.38
N ASN A 125 -7.37 -7.73 -19.87
CA ASN A 125 -7.56 -7.42 -21.28
C ASN A 125 -6.72 -6.23 -21.74
N LEU A 126 -6.43 -5.28 -20.85
CA LEU A 126 -5.59 -4.11 -21.16
C LEU A 126 -4.12 -4.53 -21.24
N ILE A 127 -3.67 -5.41 -20.36
CA ILE A 127 -2.30 -5.91 -20.31
C ILE A 127 -2.00 -6.83 -21.50
N GLU A 128 -2.94 -7.71 -21.84
CA GLU A 128 -2.78 -8.70 -22.93
C GLU A 128 -3.15 -8.15 -24.31
N SER A 129 -3.48 -6.87 -24.42
CA SER A 129 -3.81 -6.25 -25.72
C SER A 129 -2.62 -6.27 -26.68
N ASP A 130 -2.86 -6.59 -27.95
CA ASP A 130 -1.90 -6.54 -29.06
C ASP A 130 -2.19 -5.37 -30.02
N ILE A 131 -3.13 -4.51 -29.68
CA ILE A 131 -3.51 -3.35 -30.48
C ILE A 131 -2.30 -2.42 -30.63
N THR A 132 -1.92 -2.16 -31.89
CA THR A 132 -0.81 -1.26 -32.22
C THR A 132 -1.33 0.08 -32.72
N VAL A 133 -0.82 1.16 -32.16
CA VAL A 133 -1.18 2.54 -32.52
C VAL A 133 0.03 3.32 -32.97
N THR A 134 -0.21 4.41 -33.70
CA THR A 134 0.83 5.41 -34.04
C THR A 134 0.70 6.59 -33.13
N ARG A 135 1.76 6.93 -32.41
CA ARG A 135 1.83 8.08 -31.49
C ARG A 135 1.94 9.41 -32.24
N ALA A 136 1.78 10.51 -31.52
CA ALA A 136 1.90 11.87 -32.07
C ALA A 136 3.27 12.15 -32.70
N ASP A 137 4.34 11.53 -32.21
CA ASP A 137 5.71 11.63 -32.76
C ASP A 137 5.97 10.74 -33.98
N GLY A 138 4.98 9.95 -34.42
CA GLY A 138 5.07 9.03 -35.53
C GLY A 138 5.64 7.65 -35.21
N SER A 139 6.02 7.40 -33.95
CA SER A 139 6.42 6.06 -33.50
C SER A 139 5.22 5.13 -33.35
N THR A 140 5.46 3.82 -33.29
CA THR A 140 4.41 2.83 -33.04
C THR A 140 4.52 2.27 -31.64
N GLU A 141 3.39 1.94 -31.03
CA GLU A 141 3.28 1.35 -29.71
C GLU A 141 2.22 0.25 -29.69
N VAL A 142 2.50 -0.82 -28.98
CA VAL A 142 1.49 -1.80 -28.58
C VAL A 142 0.81 -1.31 -27.31
N LEU A 143 -0.51 -1.18 -27.33
CA LEU A 143 -1.31 -0.81 -26.14
C LEU A 143 -1.58 -2.06 -25.29
N GLY A 144 -0.59 -2.50 -24.60
CA GLY A 144 -0.53 -3.66 -23.71
C GLY A 144 0.89 -3.83 -23.23
N LEU A 145 1.20 -4.95 -22.59
CA LEU A 145 2.55 -5.28 -22.15
C LEU A 145 3.09 -6.44 -22.95
N THR A 146 4.27 -6.27 -23.54
CA THR A 146 5.00 -7.38 -24.16
C THR A 146 5.48 -8.37 -23.10
N ASP A 147 5.80 -9.61 -23.51
CA ASP A 147 6.34 -10.61 -22.59
C ASP A 147 7.67 -10.15 -21.94
N GLU A 148 8.49 -9.39 -22.67
CA GLU A 148 9.71 -8.80 -22.13
C GLU A 148 9.41 -7.77 -21.04
N GLN A 149 8.44 -6.89 -21.25
CA GLN A 149 8.00 -5.89 -20.25
C GLN A 149 7.38 -6.57 -19.02
N LYS A 150 6.59 -7.64 -19.20
CA LYS A 150 6.04 -8.41 -18.08
C LYS A 150 7.16 -9.09 -17.28
N ALA A 151 8.17 -9.64 -17.94
CA ALA A 151 9.31 -10.29 -17.31
C ALA A 151 10.29 -9.31 -16.61
N ASP A 152 10.23 -8.02 -16.92
CA ASP A 152 11.04 -6.98 -16.28
C ASP A 152 10.52 -6.61 -14.88
N PHE A 153 9.25 -6.89 -14.59
CA PHE A 153 8.74 -6.74 -13.23
C PHE A 153 9.30 -7.79 -12.29
N ILE A 154 9.55 -7.40 -11.03
CA ILE A 154 9.80 -8.37 -9.96
C ILE A 154 8.54 -9.24 -9.82
N GLU A 155 8.67 -10.55 -10.09
CA GLU A 155 7.56 -11.49 -10.20
C GLU A 155 6.62 -11.44 -8.97
N ALA A 156 7.17 -11.38 -7.76
CA ALA A 156 6.37 -11.32 -6.54
C ALA A 156 5.48 -10.07 -6.50
N TYR A 157 6.00 -8.91 -6.93
CA TYR A 157 5.25 -7.66 -6.94
C TYR A 157 4.19 -7.63 -8.05
N TYR A 158 4.49 -8.22 -9.21
CA TYR A 158 3.52 -8.33 -10.29
C TYR A 158 2.37 -9.27 -9.92
N ASN A 159 2.68 -10.42 -9.34
CA ASN A 159 1.68 -11.42 -8.97
C ASN A 159 0.80 -10.99 -7.79
N GLU A 160 1.25 -10.08 -6.93
CA GLU A 160 0.43 -9.48 -5.87
C GLU A 160 -0.86 -8.86 -6.44
N GLY A 161 -0.81 -8.28 -7.64
CA GLY A 161 -1.97 -7.71 -8.33
C GLY A 161 -3.08 -8.71 -8.67
N LYS A 162 -2.83 -10.02 -8.54
CA LYS A 162 -3.77 -11.12 -8.83
C LYS A 162 -4.29 -11.84 -7.59
N GLN A 163 -3.91 -11.41 -6.39
CA GLN A 163 -4.20 -12.12 -5.13
C GLN A 163 -5.57 -11.74 -4.52
N PHE A 164 -6.61 -11.60 -5.37
CA PHE A 164 -7.96 -11.21 -4.92
C PHE A 164 -8.97 -12.38 -4.93
N GLY A 165 -8.50 -13.61 -5.15
CA GLY A 165 -9.30 -14.84 -5.04
C GLY A 165 -9.93 -15.32 -6.34
N ASP A 166 -10.00 -14.51 -7.39
CA ASP A 166 -10.53 -14.83 -8.72
C ASP A 166 -9.44 -14.98 -9.79
N GLY A 167 -8.19 -14.64 -9.45
CA GLY A 167 -7.02 -14.71 -10.33
C GLY A 167 -6.92 -13.58 -11.35
N LEU A 168 -7.82 -12.58 -11.30
CA LEU A 168 -7.80 -11.42 -12.18
C LEU A 168 -6.83 -10.36 -11.65
N MET A 169 -6.25 -9.57 -12.56
CA MET A 169 -5.32 -8.49 -12.27
C MET A 169 -6.07 -7.21 -11.96
N TYR A 170 -5.91 -6.68 -10.76
CA TYR A 170 -6.55 -5.43 -10.30
C TYR A 170 -5.58 -4.29 -10.05
N THR A 171 -4.29 -4.61 -9.88
CA THR A 171 -3.26 -3.60 -9.62
C THR A 171 -2.00 -3.88 -10.43
N MET A 172 -1.27 -2.81 -10.75
CA MET A 172 0.08 -2.90 -11.32
C MET A 172 1.08 -2.31 -10.33
N PRO A 173 2.26 -2.91 -10.17
CA PRO A 173 3.31 -2.31 -9.34
C PRO A 173 3.80 -1.02 -10.00
N PHE A 174 3.71 0.09 -9.29
CA PHE A 174 4.26 1.37 -9.72
C PHE A 174 5.57 1.69 -8.97
N SER A 175 5.51 1.65 -7.63
CA SER A 175 6.66 1.85 -6.76
C SER A 175 6.46 0.98 -5.53
N LYS A 176 7.39 0.07 -5.29
CA LYS A 176 7.31 -0.91 -4.20
C LYS A 176 8.54 -0.78 -3.31
N SER A 177 8.34 -0.99 -2.03
CA SER A 177 9.40 -1.10 -1.05
C SER A 177 9.29 -2.43 -0.31
N THR A 178 10.36 -2.79 0.40
CA THR A 178 10.36 -3.93 1.31
C THR A 178 10.81 -3.48 2.70
N GLU A 179 10.48 -4.23 3.73
CA GLU A 179 11.04 -3.98 5.05
C GLU A 179 12.49 -4.46 5.12
N VAL A 180 13.32 -3.66 5.75
CA VAL A 180 14.73 -3.96 6.00
C VAL A 180 15.12 -3.58 7.43
N LEU A 181 16.12 -4.26 7.97
CA LEU A 181 16.76 -3.91 9.24
C LEU A 181 17.89 -2.91 8.97
N TYR A 182 17.72 -1.68 9.39
CA TYR A 182 18.79 -0.69 9.49
C TYR A 182 19.52 -0.89 10.81
N TYR A 183 20.85 -0.74 10.83
CA TYR A 183 21.65 -0.82 12.04
C TYR A 183 22.77 0.20 12.06
N ASN A 184 23.15 0.65 13.24
CA ASN A 184 24.27 1.55 13.43
C ASN A 184 25.59 0.78 13.35
N LYS A 185 26.19 0.76 12.16
CA LYS A 185 27.41 -0.02 11.89
C LYS A 185 28.55 0.38 12.81
N THR A 186 28.75 1.67 13.09
CA THR A 186 29.81 2.15 13.97
C THR A 186 29.68 1.56 15.37
N PHE A 187 28.48 1.63 15.95
CA PHE A 187 28.20 1.05 17.28
C PHE A 187 28.43 -0.47 17.29
N PHE A 188 27.98 -1.17 16.24
CA PHE A 188 28.15 -2.61 16.14
C PHE A 188 29.63 -3.01 16.05
N ASP A 189 30.43 -2.30 15.25
CA ASP A 189 31.87 -2.55 15.11
C ASP A 189 32.61 -2.28 16.43
N GLU A 190 32.32 -1.17 17.12
CA GLU A 190 32.95 -0.79 18.39
C GLU A 190 32.68 -1.83 19.49
N HIS A 191 31.46 -2.35 19.54
CA HIS A 191 31.06 -3.32 20.57
C HIS A 191 31.13 -4.77 20.08
N LYS A 192 31.61 -5.02 18.85
CA LYS A 192 31.77 -6.36 18.24
C LYS A 192 30.46 -7.16 18.22
N LEU A 193 29.35 -6.45 17.99
CA LEU A 193 28.02 -7.06 17.90
C LEU A 193 27.86 -7.76 16.55
N GLN A 194 27.09 -8.84 16.52
CA GLN A 194 26.77 -9.59 15.32
C GLN A 194 25.34 -9.28 14.89
N LEU A 195 25.12 -9.20 13.57
CA LEU A 195 23.77 -9.05 13.03
C LEU A 195 22.96 -10.32 13.28
N PRO A 196 21.69 -10.17 13.70
CA PRO A 196 20.83 -11.33 13.97
C PRO A 196 20.32 -11.92 12.65
N THR A 197 20.13 -13.22 12.63
CA THR A 197 19.50 -13.97 11.54
C THR A 197 18.16 -14.57 11.93
N THR A 198 17.83 -14.53 13.23
CA THR A 198 16.57 -15.02 13.80
C THR A 198 16.01 -14.02 14.81
N TRP A 199 14.72 -14.13 15.10
CA TRP A 199 14.07 -13.30 16.13
C TRP A 199 14.63 -13.57 17.53
N ASP A 200 15.07 -14.80 17.84
CA ASP A 200 15.70 -15.13 19.12
C ASP A 200 17.08 -14.48 19.26
N GLU A 201 17.87 -14.48 18.18
CA GLU A 201 19.14 -13.74 18.14
C GLU A 201 18.92 -12.22 18.25
N LEU A 202 17.86 -11.69 17.65
CA LEU A 202 17.51 -10.27 17.78
C LEU A 202 17.13 -9.92 19.23
N GLU A 203 16.38 -10.78 19.93
CA GLU A 203 16.10 -10.60 21.36
C GLU A 203 17.38 -10.55 22.20
N ALA A 204 18.27 -11.53 21.97
CA ALA A 204 19.54 -11.59 22.67
C ALA A 204 20.42 -10.35 22.39
N LEU A 205 20.41 -9.87 21.15
CA LEU A 205 21.12 -8.66 20.74
C LEU A 205 20.52 -7.42 21.40
N CYS A 206 19.21 -7.29 21.48
CA CYS A 206 18.55 -6.21 22.20
C CYS A 206 18.95 -6.19 23.68
N ALA A 207 19.06 -7.36 24.33
CA ALA A 207 19.54 -7.46 25.70
C ALA A 207 21.01 -7.01 25.85
N GLN A 208 21.88 -7.36 24.90
CA GLN A 208 23.29 -6.90 24.87
C GLN A 208 23.36 -5.37 24.69
N ILE A 209 22.64 -4.81 23.74
CA ILE A 209 22.61 -3.35 23.48
C ILE A 209 22.09 -2.63 24.73
N LYS A 210 21.03 -3.12 25.35
CA LYS A 210 20.47 -2.55 26.58
C LYS A 210 21.43 -2.58 27.76
N ALA A 211 22.30 -3.60 27.83
CA ALA A 211 23.36 -3.68 28.85
C ALA A 211 24.51 -2.68 28.60
N ILE A 212 24.81 -2.36 27.34
CA ILE A 212 25.82 -1.37 26.94
C ILE A 212 25.27 0.06 27.14
N ASP A 213 24.06 0.32 26.68
CA ASP A 213 23.36 1.61 26.81
C ASP A 213 21.97 1.40 27.45
N PRO A 214 21.88 1.49 28.78
CA PRO A 214 20.62 1.30 29.52
C PRO A 214 19.50 2.30 29.17
N GLU A 215 19.84 3.48 28.64
CA GLU A 215 18.87 4.50 28.23
C GLU A 215 18.32 4.27 26.82
N SER A 216 18.94 3.37 26.04
CA SER A 216 18.50 3.06 24.68
C SER A 216 17.17 2.30 24.65
N ILE A 217 16.49 2.39 23.52
CA ILE A 217 15.49 1.42 23.07
C ILE A 217 16.11 0.72 21.87
N PRO A 218 16.72 -0.48 22.02
CA PRO A 218 17.57 -1.11 21.02
C PRO A 218 16.98 -1.17 19.60
N LEU A 219 15.65 -1.40 19.50
CA LEU A 219 14.95 -1.60 18.23
C LEU A 219 13.74 -0.65 18.10
N GLY A 220 13.71 0.11 17.02
CA GLY A 220 12.49 0.74 16.53
C GLY A 220 11.84 -0.12 15.45
N TYR A 221 10.51 -0.21 15.43
CA TYR A 221 9.78 -0.90 14.36
C TYR A 221 8.68 0.03 13.82
N ASP A 222 8.78 0.40 12.56
CA ASP A 222 7.74 1.16 11.89
C ASP A 222 6.65 0.20 11.39
N SER A 223 5.37 0.60 11.45
CA SER A 223 4.22 -0.16 10.98
C SER A 223 3.93 -1.48 11.72
N GLU A 224 3.05 -1.41 12.70
CA GLU A 224 2.54 -2.57 13.44
C GLU A 224 1.79 -3.56 12.54
N GLY A 225 1.12 -3.06 11.49
CA GLY A 225 0.44 -3.90 10.51
C GLY A 225 1.43 -4.77 9.73
N ASN A 226 2.49 -4.17 9.18
CA ASN A 226 3.53 -4.91 8.47
C ASN A 226 4.27 -5.89 9.39
N TRP A 227 4.56 -5.46 10.64
CA TRP A 227 5.13 -6.37 11.63
C TRP A 227 4.27 -7.62 11.80
N PHE A 228 2.94 -7.46 11.97
CA PHE A 228 2.04 -8.59 12.17
C PHE A 228 2.02 -9.52 10.96
N ILE A 229 1.94 -8.97 9.74
CA ILE A 229 1.99 -9.73 8.49
C ILE A 229 3.33 -10.48 8.38
N THR A 230 4.46 -9.78 8.60
CA THR A 230 5.80 -10.38 8.57
C THR A 230 5.93 -11.55 9.54
N MET A 231 5.40 -11.41 10.75
CA MET A 231 5.42 -12.49 11.73
C MET A 231 4.56 -13.68 11.29
N CYS A 232 3.36 -13.43 10.76
CA CYS A 232 2.51 -14.50 10.22
C CYS A 232 3.23 -15.26 9.11
N GLU A 233 3.78 -14.56 8.12
CA GLU A 233 4.50 -15.17 7.00
C GLU A 233 5.73 -15.96 7.47
N GLN A 234 6.55 -15.42 8.36
CA GLN A 234 7.77 -16.09 8.84
C GLN A 234 7.50 -17.26 9.76
N TYR A 235 6.38 -17.27 10.48
CA TYR A 235 5.97 -18.41 11.30
C TYR A 235 5.06 -19.40 10.55
N GLY A 236 4.75 -19.16 9.27
CA GLY A 236 3.86 -19.99 8.45
C GLY A 236 2.46 -20.06 9.04
N SER A 237 1.94 -18.96 9.56
CA SER A 237 0.66 -18.88 10.23
C SER A 237 -0.32 -18.05 9.40
N ASP A 238 -1.50 -18.60 9.16
CA ASP A 238 -2.56 -17.91 8.44
C ASP A 238 -3.05 -16.68 9.21
N TYR A 239 -3.44 -15.63 8.49
CA TYR A 239 -4.05 -14.43 9.07
C TYR A 239 -5.28 -13.95 8.31
N THR A 240 -5.34 -14.15 6.98
CA THR A 240 -6.52 -13.88 6.16
C THR A 240 -6.73 -14.98 5.13
N SER A 241 -7.95 -15.07 4.58
CA SER A 241 -8.29 -15.96 3.46
C SER A 241 -9.25 -15.26 2.50
N ALA A 242 -9.07 -15.51 1.20
CA ALA A 242 -10.00 -15.06 0.17
C ALA A 242 -11.33 -15.82 0.17
N THR A 243 -11.38 -17.01 0.79
CA THR A 243 -12.56 -17.91 0.80
C THR A 243 -12.79 -18.45 2.20
N GLY A 244 -14.06 -18.76 2.51
CA GLY A 244 -14.45 -19.27 3.81
C GLY A 244 -14.40 -18.19 4.91
N ASP A 245 -13.81 -18.50 6.05
CA ASP A 245 -13.56 -17.52 7.11
C ASP A 245 -12.45 -16.58 6.67
N HIS A 246 -12.75 -15.30 6.50
CA HIS A 246 -11.79 -14.30 6.00
C HIS A 246 -10.74 -13.88 7.02
N TYR A 247 -10.98 -14.08 8.32
CA TYR A 247 -10.11 -13.63 9.40
C TYR A 247 -9.59 -14.83 10.19
N LEU A 248 -8.36 -15.26 9.90
CA LEU A 248 -7.71 -16.41 10.49
C LEU A 248 -6.67 -16.04 11.57
N PHE A 249 -6.47 -14.74 11.81
CA PHE A 249 -5.38 -14.23 12.65
C PHE A 249 -5.50 -14.61 14.14
N ASP A 250 -6.67 -15.02 14.63
CA ASP A 250 -6.86 -15.42 16.03
C ASP A 250 -6.54 -16.89 16.25
N ASN A 251 -5.26 -17.25 16.23
CA ASN A 251 -4.74 -18.59 16.47
C ASN A 251 -3.60 -18.57 17.50
N GLU A 252 -3.17 -19.76 17.94
CA GLU A 252 -2.19 -19.90 19.01
C GLU A 252 -0.79 -19.39 18.60
N THR A 253 -0.36 -19.63 17.36
CA THR A 253 0.91 -19.14 16.82
C THR A 253 0.96 -17.62 16.86
N ASN A 254 -0.06 -16.95 16.35
CA ASN A 254 -0.13 -15.50 16.32
C ASN A 254 -0.18 -14.91 17.74
N ARG A 255 -0.95 -15.52 18.63
CA ARG A 255 -0.98 -15.12 20.04
C ARG A 255 0.39 -15.27 20.72
N SER A 256 1.19 -16.25 20.33
CA SER A 256 2.50 -16.52 20.94
C SER A 256 3.52 -15.42 20.59
N PHE A 257 3.64 -15.04 19.31
CA PHE A 257 4.57 -13.98 18.94
C PHE A 257 4.11 -12.59 19.43
N VAL A 258 2.80 -12.34 19.49
CA VAL A 258 2.28 -11.09 20.09
C VAL A 258 2.66 -10.98 21.56
N LYS A 259 2.54 -12.09 22.34
CA LYS A 259 2.99 -12.12 23.74
C LYS A 259 4.49 -11.88 23.85
N LYS A 260 5.30 -12.54 23.02
CA LYS A 260 6.75 -12.37 22.99
C LYS A 260 7.17 -10.91 22.73
N PHE A 261 6.59 -10.26 21.74
CA PHE A 261 6.88 -8.86 21.44
C PHE A 261 6.38 -7.89 22.52
N ARG A 262 5.25 -8.19 23.16
CA ARG A 262 4.80 -7.45 24.35
C ARG A 262 5.82 -7.54 25.50
N GLU A 263 6.42 -8.71 25.73
CA GLU A 263 7.48 -8.86 26.70
C GLU A 263 8.74 -8.06 26.33
N TRP A 264 9.12 -8.02 25.05
CA TRP A 264 10.22 -7.17 24.59
C TRP A 264 9.96 -5.68 24.85
N TYR A 265 8.75 -5.22 24.58
CA TYR A 265 8.34 -3.88 24.91
C TYR A 265 8.45 -3.61 26.42
N GLN A 266 7.97 -4.52 27.26
CA GLN A 266 8.05 -4.40 28.71
C GLN A 266 9.49 -4.38 29.25
N LYS A 267 10.41 -5.07 28.56
CA LYS A 267 11.85 -5.04 28.83
C LYS A 267 12.54 -3.78 28.29
N GLY A 268 11.83 -2.93 27.56
CA GLY A 268 12.38 -1.74 26.89
C GLY A 268 13.30 -2.07 25.73
N TYR A 269 13.14 -3.23 25.08
CA TYR A 269 13.95 -3.67 23.94
C TYR A 269 13.47 -3.07 22.64
N LEU A 270 12.17 -2.79 22.51
CA LEU A 270 11.59 -2.21 21.30
C LEU A 270 10.54 -1.15 21.62
N THR A 271 10.30 -0.30 20.63
CA THR A 271 9.09 0.50 20.49
C THR A 271 8.60 0.43 19.04
N THR A 272 7.35 0.84 18.81
CA THR A 272 6.74 0.90 17.49
C THR A 272 6.34 2.33 17.16
N GLN A 273 5.96 2.57 15.89
CA GLN A 273 5.53 3.89 15.44
C GLN A 273 4.38 4.45 16.30
N THR A 274 3.34 3.64 16.56
CA THR A 274 2.19 4.06 17.36
C THR A 274 2.57 4.35 18.82
N LEU A 275 3.40 3.50 19.42
CA LEU A 275 3.83 3.66 20.81
C LEU A 275 4.79 4.85 21.00
N TYR A 276 5.61 5.13 20.02
CA TYR A 276 6.52 6.28 20.01
C TYR A 276 5.81 7.57 19.61
N GLY A 277 4.71 7.47 18.85
CA GLY A 277 3.93 8.60 18.36
C GLY A 277 4.48 9.25 17.07
N SER A 278 5.49 8.65 16.46
CA SER A 278 6.12 9.10 15.21
C SER A 278 6.92 7.95 14.59
N TYR A 279 7.49 8.14 13.39
CA TYR A 279 8.43 7.19 12.81
C TYR A 279 9.64 6.97 13.72
N THR A 280 10.01 5.70 13.93
CA THR A 280 11.08 5.30 14.84
C THR A 280 12.47 5.66 14.32
N SER A 281 12.58 6.04 13.04
CA SER A 281 13.80 6.63 12.45
C SER A 281 14.32 7.84 13.26
N GLY A 282 13.43 8.59 13.92
CA GLY A 282 13.81 9.67 14.83
C GLY A 282 14.64 9.20 16.05
N LEU A 283 14.39 7.98 16.56
CA LEU A 283 15.23 7.36 17.59
C LEU A 283 16.56 6.85 17.02
N PHE A 284 16.50 6.27 15.81
CA PHE A 284 17.67 5.69 15.16
C PHE A 284 18.70 6.76 14.76
N THR A 285 18.25 7.96 14.40
CA THR A 285 19.12 9.08 14.03
C THR A 285 19.36 10.09 15.18
N ALA A 286 18.88 9.79 16.39
CA ALA A 286 19.02 10.69 17.54
C ALA A 286 20.50 10.87 17.96
N GLU A 287 20.95 12.13 18.02
CA GLU A 287 22.32 12.48 18.45
C GLU A 287 22.44 12.51 19.98
N SER A 288 21.34 12.67 20.70
CA SER A 288 21.31 12.75 22.16
C SER A 288 19.99 12.23 22.74
N GLY A 289 19.99 11.87 24.00
CA GLY A 289 18.83 11.32 24.70
C GLY A 289 18.60 9.86 24.35
N THR A 290 17.35 9.40 24.49
CA THR A 290 16.95 8.03 24.15
C THR A 290 17.13 7.79 22.65
N ARG A 291 17.79 6.68 22.30
CA ARG A 291 18.09 6.33 20.90
C ARG A 291 17.90 4.85 20.65
N SER A 292 17.80 4.49 19.38
CA SER A 292 17.88 3.09 18.95
C SER A 292 19.15 2.84 18.11
N TYR A 293 19.58 1.59 18.07
CA TYR A 293 20.75 1.17 17.28
C TYR A 293 20.35 0.26 16.14
N MET A 294 19.08 -0.11 16.12
CA MET A 294 18.42 -0.86 15.05
C MET A 294 17.05 -0.25 14.76
N SER A 295 16.66 -0.27 13.49
CA SER A 295 15.35 0.18 13.05
C SER A 295 14.86 -0.75 11.94
N ILE A 296 13.64 -1.28 12.07
CA ILE A 296 12.97 -2.00 10.99
C ILE A 296 11.94 -1.08 10.37
N GLY A 297 12.02 -0.92 9.07
CA GLY A 297 11.11 -0.08 8.31
C GLY A 297 11.32 -0.22 6.81
N SER A 298 10.55 0.54 6.06
CA SER A 298 10.55 0.51 4.61
C SER A 298 11.92 0.90 4.02
N SER A 299 12.35 0.19 2.97
CA SER A 299 13.51 0.59 2.16
C SER A 299 13.33 1.98 1.52
N ALA A 300 12.10 2.43 1.30
CA ALA A 300 11.80 3.80 0.86
C ALA A 300 12.17 4.85 1.92
N GLY A 301 12.24 4.46 3.19
CA GLY A 301 12.64 5.32 4.31
C GLY A 301 14.15 5.51 4.48
N ALA A 302 15.01 4.96 3.62
CA ALA A 302 16.46 4.96 3.78
C ALA A 302 17.06 6.37 4.02
N THR A 303 16.51 7.41 3.39
CA THR A 303 16.95 8.80 3.59
C THR A 303 16.67 9.33 5.00
N HIS A 304 15.68 8.77 5.69
CA HIS A 304 15.30 9.12 7.05
C HIS A 304 16.02 8.28 8.10
N GLN A 305 16.71 7.21 7.69
CA GLN A 305 17.45 6.30 8.56
C GLN A 305 18.94 6.66 8.66
N ARG A 306 19.35 7.80 8.13
CA ARG A 306 20.71 8.32 8.25
C ARG A 306 20.75 9.60 9.08
N PRO A 307 21.79 9.81 9.91
CA PRO A 307 21.96 11.07 10.64
C PRO A 307 22.16 12.23 9.65
N ALA A 308 22.10 13.46 10.17
CA ALA A 308 22.47 14.62 9.38
C ALA A 308 23.92 14.50 8.90
N ALA A 309 24.19 14.95 7.67
CA ALA A 309 25.57 14.99 7.17
C ALA A 309 26.41 15.90 8.03
N THR A 310 27.63 15.47 8.33
CA THR A 310 28.65 16.33 8.95
C THR A 310 29.07 17.47 8.01
N ALA A 311 29.82 18.43 8.52
CA ALA A 311 30.24 19.60 7.74
C ALA A 311 31.07 19.27 6.48
N ASP A 312 31.70 18.09 6.44
CA ASP A 312 32.45 17.57 5.28
C ASP A 312 31.60 16.68 4.35
N GLY A 313 30.29 16.55 4.63
CA GLY A 313 29.35 15.75 3.83
C GLY A 313 29.39 14.25 4.11
N THR A 314 30.10 13.80 5.16
CA THR A 314 30.08 12.39 5.61
C THR A 314 28.86 12.12 6.54
N TYR A 315 28.50 10.84 6.72
CA TYR A 315 27.41 10.38 7.57
C TYR A 315 27.90 9.40 8.63
#